data_38bb6b0e7d6848770c8f6fb525d89cf7
#
_entry.id   38bb6b0e7d6848770c8f6fb525d89cf7
#
_cell.length_a   1.000
_cell.length_b   1.000
_cell.length_c   1.000
_cell.angle_alpha   90.00
_cell.angle_beta   90.00
_cell.angle_gamma   90.00
#
_symmetry.space_group_name_H-M   'P 1'
#
loop_
_entity.id
_entity.type
_entity.pdbx_description
1 polymer ?
#
loop_
_entity_poly.entity_id
_entity_poly.type
_entity_poly.pdbx_seq_one_letter_code
_entity_poly.pdbx_strand_id
1 'polypeptide(L)'
;MDSTDSDGSGAAPAVSRPPGRPPAQKTWHKFWLLTSAASASELGNTFLHLAMPWTILASTGSPLMAALSLGVQYLPFVASPLLGALIDGYERRAVFMVSELVQGVLVALTPFLLMVDQVELVLLVLLVAGCGTVTSNLTSDFSLLPMLAPEDRVTEAYSRFGAATELARCAGPAVAGVVLAAVGGYWALWIDAATFLLTALVALALPRGEKPVVERGFLRMQAEGFRSFRRIKGVPRLTLVLSVYNLGAGAVPTVILVLAAGTWGWSSGWVGVVLATGAAGSALGSWLGGRVWANAPSERRIGLWFAVCAVACVALLAPWEAVVVLGFCALMAGEGGMNVTTSEYRFRAIPEKVSGRVNAVMRAFILGGAALSSLLLGWSVTLPENVLRFAPALVTSAVAVLLWAGVRSARGASRAGREVPGPAQGAQEAQEA
;
A
#
# COMPACT_ATOMS: atom_id res chain seq x y z
N MET A 1 -34.76 13.56 -64.97
CA MET A 1 -33.44 12.93 -64.73
C MET A 1 -32.96 13.45 -63.37
N ASP A 2 -33.48 12.78 -62.37
CA ASP A 2 -33.27 13.12 -60.95
C ASP A 2 -32.05 12.40 -60.41
N SER A 3 -31.18 13.10 -59.72
CA SER A 3 -30.16 12.56 -58.89
C SER A 3 -30.31 13.18 -57.51
N THR A 4 -30.92 12.43 -56.62
CA THR A 4 -31.04 12.75 -55.18
C THR A 4 -29.80 12.30 -54.47
N ASP A 5 -28.99 13.24 -54.01
CA ASP A 5 -27.94 13.05 -53.01
C ASP A 5 -28.61 12.92 -51.63
N SER A 6 -28.39 11.79 -50.98
CA SER A 6 -28.74 11.53 -49.59
C SER A 6 -27.50 11.63 -48.69
N ASP A 7 -27.28 12.82 -48.15
CA ASP A 7 -26.32 13.05 -47.05
C ASP A 7 -26.84 12.39 -45.75
N GLY A 8 -26.31 11.23 -45.45
CA GLY A 8 -26.53 10.51 -44.21
C GLY A 8 -25.47 10.85 -43.15
N SER A 9 -25.53 12.07 -42.58
CA SER A 9 -24.75 12.39 -41.37
C SER A 9 -25.37 11.70 -40.16
N GLY A 10 -24.93 10.49 -39.88
CA GLY A 10 -25.24 9.76 -38.65
C GLY A 10 -24.62 10.44 -37.42
N ALA A 11 -25.33 11.46 -36.92
CA ALA A 11 -25.03 11.97 -35.58
C ALA A 11 -25.29 10.84 -34.56
N ALA A 12 -24.26 10.41 -33.87
CA ALA A 12 -24.37 9.47 -32.74
C ALA A 12 -25.37 10.03 -31.72
N PRO A 13 -26.30 9.22 -31.17
CA PRO A 13 -27.28 9.70 -30.21
C PRO A 13 -26.57 10.27 -28.98
N ALA A 14 -26.88 11.54 -28.69
CA ALA A 14 -26.42 12.19 -27.48
C ALA A 14 -26.90 11.35 -26.27
N VAL A 15 -25.98 10.73 -25.56
CA VAL A 15 -26.26 10.02 -24.30
C VAL A 15 -26.85 11.04 -23.34
N SER A 16 -28.16 10.96 -23.11
CA SER A 16 -28.89 11.82 -22.18
C SER A 16 -28.29 11.64 -20.78
N ARG A 17 -27.78 12.70 -20.18
CA ARG A 17 -27.31 12.73 -18.80
C ARG A 17 -28.43 12.29 -17.87
N PRO A 18 -28.18 11.37 -16.94
CA PRO A 18 -29.16 11.09 -15.88
C PRO A 18 -29.43 12.38 -15.09
N PRO A 19 -30.69 12.69 -14.77
CA PRO A 19 -31.07 13.91 -14.07
C PRO A 19 -30.50 13.87 -12.64
N GLY A 20 -29.69 14.87 -12.28
CA GLY A 20 -29.25 15.10 -10.88
C GLY A 20 -27.75 15.24 -10.62
N ARG A 21 -26.86 15.11 -11.59
CA ARG A 21 -25.42 15.34 -11.33
C ARG A 21 -25.09 16.84 -11.24
N PRO A 22 -24.39 17.28 -10.18
CA PRO A 22 -23.96 18.67 -10.05
C PRO A 22 -22.94 19.05 -11.14
N PRO A 23 -22.81 20.34 -11.50
CA PRO A 23 -21.88 20.80 -12.50
C PRO A 23 -20.42 20.43 -12.15
N ALA A 24 -19.62 20.07 -13.15
CA ALA A 24 -18.26 19.55 -13.04
C ALA A 24 -17.32 20.34 -12.11
N GLN A 25 -17.51 21.66 -12.03
CA GLN A 25 -16.69 22.54 -11.18
C GLN A 25 -16.97 22.38 -9.67
N LYS A 26 -18.20 22.03 -9.26
CA LYS A 26 -18.57 21.76 -7.85
C LYS A 26 -18.10 20.38 -7.39
N THR A 27 -17.96 19.42 -8.29
CA THR A 27 -17.43 18.09 -7.97
C THR A 27 -15.92 18.13 -7.79
N TRP A 28 -15.18 18.94 -8.55
CA TRP A 28 -13.74 19.04 -8.49
C TRP A 28 -13.21 19.61 -7.15
N HIS A 29 -13.93 20.60 -6.57
CA HIS A 29 -13.60 21.08 -5.22
C HIS A 29 -13.76 19.96 -4.16
N LYS A 30 -14.83 19.17 -4.23
CA LYS A 30 -15.07 18.05 -3.32
C LYS A 30 -14.08 16.89 -3.53
N PHE A 31 -13.61 16.69 -4.75
CA PHE A 31 -12.52 15.77 -5.04
C PHE A 31 -11.24 16.16 -4.27
N TRP A 32 -10.83 17.44 -4.32
CA TRP A 32 -9.66 17.87 -3.57
C TRP A 32 -9.86 17.81 -2.05
N LEU A 33 -11.08 18.03 -1.60
CA LEU A 33 -11.42 17.87 -0.19
C LEU A 33 -11.30 16.42 0.26
N LEU A 34 -11.78 15.46 -0.51
CA LEU A 34 -11.58 14.03 -0.25
C LEU A 34 -10.09 13.67 -0.32
N THR A 35 -9.39 14.14 -1.35
CA THR A 35 -7.98 13.82 -1.55
C THR A 35 -7.12 14.31 -0.38
N SER A 36 -7.33 15.55 0.09
CA SER A 36 -6.59 16.08 1.24
C SER A 36 -6.95 15.35 2.53
N ALA A 37 -8.23 15.01 2.74
CA ALA A 37 -8.65 14.22 3.90
C ALA A 37 -8.06 12.82 3.90
N ALA A 38 -8.14 12.10 2.78
CA ALA A 38 -7.56 10.77 2.65
C ALA A 38 -6.02 10.78 2.80
N SER A 39 -5.35 11.83 2.27
CA SER A 39 -3.90 11.98 2.46
C SER A 39 -3.53 12.29 3.91
N ALA A 40 -4.35 13.07 4.64
CA ALA A 40 -4.14 13.32 6.06
C ALA A 40 -4.36 12.05 6.90
N SER A 41 -5.38 11.26 6.59
CA SER A 41 -5.63 9.96 7.23
C SER A 41 -4.51 8.97 6.94
N GLU A 42 -3.98 8.93 5.71
CA GLU A 42 -2.85 8.06 5.36
C GLU A 42 -1.55 8.48 6.08
N LEU A 43 -1.34 9.78 6.25
CA LEU A 43 -0.27 10.30 7.09
C LEU A 43 -0.44 9.83 8.54
N GLY A 44 -1.66 9.92 9.09
CA GLY A 44 -2.03 9.44 10.41
C GLY A 44 -1.74 7.95 10.59
N ASN A 45 -2.19 7.10 9.66
CA ASN A 45 -1.88 5.67 9.69
C ASN A 45 -0.37 5.39 9.78
N THR A 46 0.45 6.19 9.08
CA THR A 46 1.91 6.06 9.14
C THR A 46 2.47 6.46 10.50
N PHE A 47 1.89 7.50 11.13
CA PHE A 47 2.20 7.88 12.50
C PHE A 47 1.94 6.72 13.46
N LEU A 48 0.75 6.13 13.36
CA LEU A 48 0.34 5.02 14.22
C LEU A 48 1.30 3.83 14.10
N HIS A 49 1.75 3.51 12.87
CA HIS A 49 2.70 2.43 12.62
C HIS A 49 4.08 2.64 13.26
N LEU A 50 4.49 3.88 13.52
CA LEU A 50 5.78 4.20 14.13
C LEU A 50 5.68 4.59 15.60
N ALA A 51 4.74 5.49 15.93
CA ALA A 51 4.61 6.00 17.28
C ALA A 51 4.07 4.94 18.26
N MET A 52 3.21 4.03 17.80
CA MET A 52 2.62 3.02 18.67
C MET A 52 3.64 1.97 19.13
N PRO A 53 4.42 1.29 18.26
CA PRO A 53 5.46 0.37 18.72
C PRO A 53 6.48 1.04 19.63
N TRP A 54 6.87 2.29 19.33
CA TRP A 54 7.76 3.07 20.20
C TRP A 54 7.17 3.29 21.58
N THR A 55 5.92 3.77 21.65
CA THR A 55 5.27 4.12 22.91
C THR A 55 5.04 2.88 23.77
N ILE A 56 4.64 1.76 23.17
CA ILE A 56 4.49 0.47 23.85
C ILE A 56 5.84 -0.01 24.37
N LEU A 57 6.91 0.07 23.57
CA LEU A 57 8.24 -0.32 24.03
C LEU A 57 8.70 0.55 25.20
N ALA A 58 8.50 1.86 25.11
CA ALA A 58 8.90 2.79 26.15
C ALA A 58 8.11 2.61 27.47
N SER A 59 6.82 2.24 27.39
CA SER A 59 5.98 2.03 28.59
C SER A 59 6.12 0.65 29.19
N THR A 60 6.25 -0.41 28.38
CA THR A 60 6.22 -1.80 28.86
C THR A 60 7.61 -2.46 28.91
N GLY A 61 8.60 -1.91 28.20
CA GLY A 61 9.89 -2.55 28.00
C GLY A 61 9.83 -3.83 27.16
N SER A 62 8.67 -4.17 26.57
CA SER A 62 8.46 -5.43 25.84
C SER A 62 8.60 -5.26 24.32
N PRO A 63 9.70 -5.76 23.73
CA PRO A 63 9.87 -5.76 22.26
C PRO A 63 8.77 -6.55 21.52
N LEU A 64 8.30 -7.64 22.15
CA LEU A 64 7.25 -8.47 21.57
C LEU A 64 5.93 -7.71 21.47
N MET A 65 5.51 -6.98 22.51
CA MET A 65 4.28 -6.19 22.49
C MET A 65 4.36 -5.04 21.46
N ALA A 66 5.53 -4.41 21.35
CA ALA A 66 5.79 -3.41 20.32
C ALA A 66 5.64 -3.98 18.90
N ALA A 67 6.20 -5.17 18.62
CA ALA A 67 6.06 -5.82 17.32
C ALA A 67 4.62 -6.30 17.05
N LEU A 68 3.95 -6.86 18.07
CA LEU A 68 2.53 -7.27 17.96
C LEU A 68 1.63 -6.09 17.64
N SER A 69 1.90 -4.90 18.17
CA SER A 69 1.09 -3.71 17.88
C SER A 69 1.02 -3.37 16.38
N LEU A 70 2.10 -3.59 15.63
CA LEU A 70 2.11 -3.44 14.18
C LEU A 70 1.36 -4.60 13.50
N GLY A 71 1.58 -5.83 13.94
CA GLY A 71 0.92 -7.02 13.40
C GLY A 71 -0.60 -6.95 13.46
N VAL A 72 -1.15 -6.54 14.59
CA VAL A 72 -2.61 -6.43 14.78
C VAL A 72 -3.22 -5.31 13.94
N GLN A 73 -2.48 -4.25 13.62
CA GLN A 73 -2.94 -3.18 12.72
C GLN A 73 -3.05 -3.66 11.26
N TYR A 74 -2.19 -4.58 10.82
CA TYR A 74 -2.24 -5.15 9.47
C TYR A 74 -3.19 -6.35 9.34
N LEU A 75 -3.52 -7.01 10.43
CA LEU A 75 -4.38 -8.21 10.40
C LEU A 75 -5.76 -7.97 9.73
N PRO A 76 -6.47 -6.84 9.95
CA PRO A 76 -7.74 -6.56 9.30
C PRO A 76 -7.68 -6.51 7.77
N PHE A 77 -6.53 -6.25 7.17
CA PHE A 77 -6.39 -6.27 5.71
C PHE A 77 -6.59 -7.66 5.12
N VAL A 78 -6.30 -8.72 5.88
CA VAL A 78 -6.61 -10.10 5.47
C VAL A 78 -8.13 -10.30 5.38
N ALA A 79 -8.88 -9.67 6.28
CA ALA A 79 -10.34 -9.69 6.30
C ALA A 79 -10.99 -8.63 5.41
N SER A 80 -10.22 -7.87 4.63
CA SER A 80 -10.74 -6.78 3.78
C SER A 80 -11.90 -7.21 2.86
N PRO A 81 -11.96 -8.44 2.30
CA PRO A 81 -13.12 -8.88 1.54
C PRO A 81 -14.40 -8.97 2.39
N LEU A 82 -14.29 -9.40 3.65
CA LEU A 82 -15.44 -9.49 4.56
C LEU A 82 -15.89 -8.09 5.00
N LEU A 83 -14.93 -7.21 5.33
CA LEU A 83 -15.23 -5.82 5.70
C LEU A 83 -15.91 -5.07 4.55
N GLY A 84 -15.42 -5.25 3.31
CA GLY A 84 -16.08 -4.71 2.12
C GLY A 84 -17.53 -5.14 2.00
N ALA A 85 -17.81 -6.43 2.32
CA ALA A 85 -19.18 -6.95 2.34
C ALA A 85 -20.10 -6.24 3.34
N LEU A 86 -19.59 -6.06 4.53
CA LEU A 86 -20.37 -5.46 5.62
C LEU A 86 -20.74 -4.01 5.28
N ILE A 87 -19.86 -3.27 4.60
CA ILE A 87 -20.08 -1.86 4.27
C ILE A 87 -20.89 -1.62 2.99
N ASP A 88 -21.05 -2.65 2.12
CA ASP A 88 -21.73 -2.48 0.82
C ASP A 88 -23.21 -2.08 0.93
N GLY A 89 -23.87 -2.40 2.05
CA GLY A 89 -25.27 -2.03 2.33
C GLY A 89 -25.46 -0.62 2.89
N TYR A 90 -24.39 0.11 3.20
CA TYR A 90 -24.47 1.39 3.90
C TYR A 90 -24.12 2.57 2.98
N GLU A 91 -24.55 3.77 3.38
CA GLU A 91 -24.21 5.02 2.70
C GLU A 91 -22.70 5.28 2.79
N ARG A 92 -22.05 5.48 1.63
CA ARG A 92 -20.58 5.56 1.49
C ARG A 92 -19.93 6.64 2.34
N ARG A 93 -20.53 7.83 2.37
CA ARG A 93 -20.04 8.94 3.20
C ARG A 93 -20.14 8.62 4.70
N ALA A 94 -21.26 8.00 5.12
CA ALA A 94 -21.44 7.62 6.52
C ALA A 94 -20.41 6.57 6.95
N VAL A 95 -20.14 5.56 6.11
CA VAL A 95 -19.11 4.55 6.37
C VAL A 95 -17.75 5.21 6.53
N PHE A 96 -17.34 6.07 5.59
CA PHE A 96 -16.06 6.79 5.66
C PHE A 96 -15.95 7.62 6.94
N MET A 97 -16.96 8.44 7.21
CA MET A 97 -17.01 9.29 8.41
C MET A 97 -16.95 8.49 9.71
N VAL A 98 -17.74 7.42 9.82
CA VAL A 98 -17.78 6.58 11.04
C VAL A 98 -16.46 5.85 11.22
N SER A 99 -15.87 5.33 10.15
CA SER A 99 -14.55 4.66 10.20
C SER A 99 -13.47 5.59 10.73
N GLU A 100 -13.39 6.82 10.21
CA GLU A 100 -12.43 7.84 10.68
C GLU A 100 -12.70 8.27 12.12
N LEU A 101 -13.98 8.50 12.48
CA LEU A 101 -14.36 8.87 13.84
C LEU A 101 -13.98 7.78 14.84
N VAL A 102 -14.31 6.52 14.53
CA VAL A 102 -13.97 5.38 15.39
C VAL A 102 -12.47 5.25 15.56
N GLN A 103 -11.69 5.36 14.47
CA GLN A 103 -10.23 5.35 14.54
C GLN A 103 -9.71 6.47 15.43
N GLY A 104 -10.16 7.71 15.21
CA GLY A 104 -9.73 8.87 16.00
C GLY A 104 -10.00 8.70 17.49
N VAL A 105 -11.20 8.24 17.85
CA VAL A 105 -11.55 7.99 19.26
C VAL A 105 -10.72 6.86 19.86
N LEU A 106 -10.56 5.75 19.15
CA LEU A 106 -9.81 4.60 19.63
C LEU A 106 -8.33 4.91 19.79
N VAL A 107 -7.72 5.60 18.81
CA VAL A 107 -6.32 6.04 18.92
C VAL A 107 -6.13 7.04 20.04
N ALA A 108 -7.06 7.99 20.25
CA ALA A 108 -7.02 8.92 21.37
C ALA A 108 -7.10 8.24 22.75
N LEU A 109 -7.74 7.08 22.83
CA LEU A 109 -7.86 6.29 24.07
C LEU A 109 -6.54 5.57 24.40
N THR A 110 -5.72 5.22 23.42
CA THR A 110 -4.53 4.37 23.63
C THR A 110 -3.51 4.95 24.63
N PRO A 111 -3.19 6.27 24.65
CA PRO A 111 -2.29 6.82 25.67
C PRO A 111 -2.80 6.59 27.10
N PHE A 112 -4.09 6.73 27.35
CA PHE A 112 -4.69 6.50 28.66
C PHE A 112 -4.60 5.02 29.07
N LEU A 113 -4.84 4.10 28.14
CA LEU A 113 -4.71 2.67 28.41
C LEU A 113 -3.27 2.27 28.72
N LEU A 114 -2.30 2.89 28.04
CA LEU A 114 -0.87 2.65 28.31
C LEU A 114 -0.46 3.23 29.68
N MET A 115 -1.04 4.37 30.10
CA MET A 115 -0.76 4.94 31.42
C MET A 115 -1.27 4.08 32.59
N VAL A 116 -2.24 3.19 32.34
CA VAL A 116 -2.79 2.24 33.32
C VAL A 116 -2.37 0.79 33.05
N ASP A 117 -1.31 0.59 32.31
CA ASP A 117 -0.68 -0.71 31.99
C ASP A 117 -1.63 -1.72 31.30
N GLN A 118 -2.63 -1.24 30.53
CA GLN A 118 -3.60 -2.09 29.83
C GLN A 118 -3.17 -2.34 28.39
N VAL A 119 -1.97 -2.89 28.19
CA VAL A 119 -1.40 -3.09 26.83
C VAL A 119 -2.20 -4.08 25.98
N GLU A 120 -2.81 -5.09 26.59
CA GLU A 120 -3.69 -6.05 25.88
C GLU A 120 -4.93 -5.37 25.31
N LEU A 121 -5.52 -4.42 26.06
CA LEU A 121 -6.62 -3.61 25.55
C LEU A 121 -6.17 -2.69 24.43
N VAL A 122 -4.94 -2.15 24.50
CA VAL A 122 -4.37 -1.38 23.40
C VAL A 122 -4.29 -2.22 22.12
N LEU A 123 -3.82 -3.46 22.20
CA LEU A 123 -3.77 -4.35 21.03
C LEU A 123 -5.17 -4.61 20.44
N LEU A 124 -6.17 -4.81 21.28
CA LEU A 124 -7.56 -4.96 20.83
C LEU A 124 -8.08 -3.67 20.17
N VAL A 125 -7.81 -2.51 20.77
CA VAL A 125 -8.17 -1.20 20.22
C VAL A 125 -7.52 -0.99 18.85
N LEU A 126 -6.24 -1.34 18.69
CA LEU A 126 -5.51 -1.26 17.44
C LEU A 126 -6.07 -2.20 16.36
N LEU A 127 -6.52 -3.39 16.74
CA LEU A 127 -7.18 -4.31 15.83
C LEU A 127 -8.48 -3.69 15.28
N VAL A 128 -9.29 -3.10 16.15
CA VAL A 128 -10.55 -2.44 15.74
C VAL A 128 -10.27 -1.18 14.92
N ALA A 129 -9.27 -0.38 15.30
CA ALA A 129 -8.83 0.77 14.53
C ALA A 129 -8.34 0.35 13.12
N GLY A 130 -7.61 -0.76 13.02
CA GLY A 130 -7.21 -1.35 11.74
C GLY A 130 -8.40 -1.76 10.86
N CYS A 131 -9.50 -2.26 11.44
CA CYS A 131 -10.75 -2.46 10.69
C CYS A 131 -11.30 -1.14 10.15
N GLY A 132 -11.21 -0.06 10.93
CA GLY A 132 -11.54 1.29 10.51
C GLY A 132 -10.69 1.74 9.31
N THR A 133 -9.36 1.54 9.38
CA THR A 133 -8.43 1.84 8.28
C THR A 133 -8.82 1.11 6.99
N VAL A 134 -9.11 -0.19 7.07
CA VAL A 134 -9.53 -0.97 5.90
C VAL A 134 -10.84 -0.45 5.32
N THR A 135 -11.83 -0.19 6.16
CA THR A 135 -13.16 0.29 5.70
C THR A 135 -13.08 1.71 5.12
N SER A 136 -12.28 2.59 5.71
CA SER A 136 -12.00 3.93 5.20
C SER A 136 -11.35 3.87 3.81
N ASN A 137 -10.29 3.09 3.65
CA ASN A 137 -9.59 2.90 2.37
C ASN A 137 -10.50 2.30 1.29
N LEU A 138 -11.28 1.28 1.62
CA LEU A 138 -12.23 0.69 0.67
C LEU A 138 -13.30 1.70 0.22
N THR A 139 -13.74 2.56 1.12
CA THR A 139 -14.78 3.55 0.85
C THR A 139 -14.24 4.74 0.05
N SER A 140 -13.08 5.28 0.42
CA SER A 140 -12.45 6.40 -0.29
C SER A 140 -12.05 6.03 -1.70
N ASP A 141 -11.28 4.96 -1.88
CA ASP A 141 -10.66 4.58 -3.14
C ASP A 141 -11.67 4.06 -4.16
N PHE A 142 -12.64 3.25 -3.70
CA PHE A 142 -13.52 2.53 -4.62
C PHE A 142 -14.95 3.03 -4.68
N SER A 143 -15.33 3.94 -3.78
CA SER A 143 -16.70 4.42 -3.71
C SER A 143 -16.83 5.94 -3.83
N LEU A 144 -16.15 6.71 -2.99
CA LEU A 144 -16.26 8.18 -2.99
C LEU A 144 -15.49 8.81 -4.14
N LEU A 145 -14.29 8.33 -4.44
CA LEU A 145 -13.47 8.87 -5.53
C LEU A 145 -14.18 8.80 -6.89
N PRO A 146 -14.77 7.66 -7.33
CA PRO A 146 -15.52 7.61 -8.60
C PRO A 146 -16.74 8.53 -8.65
N MET A 147 -17.38 8.79 -7.50
CA MET A 147 -18.54 9.70 -7.42
C MET A 147 -18.15 11.18 -7.64
N LEU A 148 -16.92 11.54 -7.25
CA LEU A 148 -16.42 12.91 -7.30
C LEU A 148 -15.61 13.20 -8.57
N ALA A 149 -15.12 12.16 -9.24
CA ALA A 149 -14.38 12.30 -10.48
C ALA A 149 -15.31 12.70 -11.64
N PRO A 150 -14.99 13.76 -12.41
CA PRO A 150 -15.70 14.05 -13.65
C PRO A 150 -15.54 12.89 -14.64
N GLU A 151 -16.58 12.58 -15.42
CA GLU A 151 -16.58 11.45 -16.36
C GLU A 151 -15.46 11.52 -17.40
N ASP A 152 -15.13 12.73 -17.86
CA ASP A 152 -14.06 13.00 -18.81
C ASP A 152 -12.65 12.98 -18.18
N ARG A 153 -12.53 12.96 -16.84
CA ARG A 153 -11.26 13.07 -16.10
C ARG A 153 -11.07 12.01 -15.01
N VAL A 154 -11.76 10.90 -15.11
CA VAL A 154 -11.70 9.82 -14.10
C VAL A 154 -10.26 9.32 -13.91
N THR A 155 -9.54 9.06 -15.01
CA THR A 155 -8.13 8.61 -14.95
C THR A 155 -7.22 9.64 -14.31
N GLU A 156 -7.43 10.94 -14.60
CA GLU A 156 -6.69 12.03 -13.98
C GLU A 156 -6.96 12.12 -12.47
N ALA A 157 -8.23 11.97 -12.07
CA ALA A 157 -8.63 11.96 -10.67
C ALA A 157 -7.95 10.82 -9.88
N TYR A 158 -8.00 9.59 -10.39
CA TYR A 158 -7.31 8.46 -9.76
C TYR A 158 -5.80 8.66 -9.68
N SER A 159 -5.18 9.19 -10.73
CA SER A 159 -3.74 9.48 -10.74
C SER A 159 -3.35 10.52 -9.70
N ARG A 160 -4.10 11.63 -9.59
CA ARG A 160 -3.84 12.70 -8.62
C ARG A 160 -4.09 12.25 -7.19
N PHE A 161 -5.18 11.52 -6.95
CA PHE A 161 -5.51 10.95 -5.65
C PHE A 161 -4.42 9.98 -5.20
N GLY A 162 -4.05 9.02 -6.05
CA GLY A 162 -3.00 8.06 -5.75
C GLY A 162 -1.63 8.70 -5.52
N ALA A 163 -1.28 9.75 -6.29
CA ALA A 163 -0.04 10.48 -6.07
C ALA A 163 -0.02 11.23 -4.73
N ALA A 164 -1.15 11.85 -4.34
CA ALA A 164 -1.26 12.59 -3.08
C ALA A 164 -1.19 11.64 -1.86
N THR A 165 -1.92 10.54 -1.88
CA THR A 165 -1.91 9.54 -0.80
C THR A 165 -0.56 8.82 -0.70
N GLU A 166 0.10 8.53 -1.83
CA GLU A 166 1.44 7.94 -1.82
C GLU A 166 2.50 8.92 -1.31
N LEU A 167 2.39 10.20 -1.65
CA LEU A 167 3.26 11.24 -1.09
C LEU A 167 3.09 11.34 0.44
N ALA A 168 1.85 11.30 0.94
CA ALA A 168 1.56 11.29 2.37
C ALA A 168 2.16 10.05 3.05
N ARG A 169 2.06 8.87 2.43
CA ARG A 169 2.66 7.63 2.92
C ARG A 169 4.17 7.71 2.98
N CYS A 170 4.81 8.25 1.94
CA CYS A 170 6.27 8.41 1.90
C CYS A 170 6.78 9.46 2.90
N ALA A 171 6.04 10.56 3.08
CA ALA A 171 6.41 11.63 4.02
C ALA A 171 6.11 11.27 5.48
N GLY A 172 5.11 10.41 5.69
CA GLY A 172 4.59 10.04 7.01
C GLY A 172 5.66 9.61 8.02
N PRO A 173 6.55 8.65 7.70
CA PRO A 173 7.60 8.21 8.62
C PRO A 173 8.54 9.34 9.05
N ALA A 174 8.91 10.24 8.15
CA ALA A 174 9.77 11.39 8.46
C ALA A 174 9.06 12.36 9.42
N VAL A 175 7.81 12.69 9.11
CA VAL A 175 7.00 13.60 9.94
C VAL A 175 6.74 12.96 11.30
N ALA A 176 6.38 11.67 11.33
CA ALA A 176 6.16 10.93 12.57
C ALA A 176 7.43 10.89 13.44
N GLY A 177 8.61 10.64 12.84
CA GLY A 177 9.89 10.63 13.55
C GLY A 177 10.23 11.99 14.16
N VAL A 178 10.02 13.08 13.44
CA VAL A 178 10.23 14.46 13.94
C VAL A 178 9.26 14.78 15.08
N VAL A 179 7.98 14.48 14.92
CA VAL A 179 6.96 14.73 15.95
C VAL A 179 7.26 13.87 17.19
N LEU A 180 7.57 12.59 17.01
CA LEU A 180 7.92 11.68 18.11
C LEU A 180 9.12 12.21 18.92
N ALA A 181 10.15 12.71 18.24
CA ALA A 181 11.33 13.28 18.88
C ALA A 181 11.02 14.60 19.61
N ALA A 182 10.12 15.44 19.06
CA ALA A 182 9.82 16.75 19.60
C ALA A 182 8.86 16.72 20.82
N VAL A 183 7.82 15.88 20.74
CA VAL A 183 6.72 15.92 21.74
C VAL A 183 6.52 14.58 22.48
N GLY A 184 7.23 13.52 22.09
CA GLY A 184 7.11 12.18 22.69
C GLY A 184 5.90 11.37 22.19
N GLY A 185 5.88 10.06 22.58
CA GLY A 185 4.95 9.09 22.02
C GLY A 185 3.47 9.39 22.29
N TYR A 186 3.10 9.75 23.51
CA TYR A 186 1.70 10.01 23.87
C TYR A 186 1.12 11.20 23.10
N TRP A 187 1.87 12.31 22.97
CA TRP A 187 1.44 13.45 22.18
C TRP A 187 1.39 13.15 20.70
N ALA A 188 2.33 12.37 20.19
CA ALA A 188 2.32 11.90 18.80
C ALA A 188 1.02 11.13 18.49
N LEU A 189 0.57 10.24 19.40
CA LEU A 189 -0.68 9.50 19.24
C LEU A 189 -1.93 10.41 19.30
N TRP A 190 -1.95 11.45 20.12
CA TRP A 190 -3.07 12.41 20.12
C TRP A 190 -3.10 13.30 18.89
N ILE A 191 -1.93 13.69 18.36
CA ILE A 191 -1.84 14.39 17.07
C ILE A 191 -2.39 13.51 15.95
N ASP A 192 -2.03 12.23 15.95
CA ASP A 192 -2.55 11.25 15.01
C ASP A 192 -4.07 11.09 15.13
N ALA A 193 -4.58 10.90 16.35
CA ALA A 193 -6.03 10.86 16.59
C ALA A 193 -6.75 12.09 16.06
N ALA A 194 -6.15 13.27 16.19
CA ALA A 194 -6.72 14.52 15.67
C ALA A 194 -6.79 14.52 14.13
N THR A 195 -5.85 13.88 13.42
CA THR A 195 -5.92 13.77 11.95
C THR A 195 -7.13 12.95 11.50
N PHE A 196 -7.44 11.83 12.17
CA PHE A 196 -8.63 11.03 11.89
C PHE A 196 -9.92 11.80 12.21
N LEU A 197 -9.99 12.48 13.36
CA LEU A 197 -11.15 13.27 13.73
C LEU A 197 -11.39 14.44 12.75
N LEU A 198 -10.33 15.10 12.29
CA LEU A 198 -10.42 16.13 11.27
C LEU A 198 -10.92 15.55 9.93
N THR A 199 -10.43 14.38 9.53
CA THR A 199 -10.89 13.68 8.33
C THR A 199 -12.37 13.31 8.43
N ALA A 200 -12.82 12.85 9.60
CA ALA A 200 -14.24 12.58 9.86
C ALA A 200 -15.10 13.86 9.72
N LEU A 201 -14.62 15.00 10.20
CA LEU A 201 -15.30 16.30 10.03
C LEU A 201 -15.36 16.71 8.56
N VAL A 202 -14.26 16.56 7.83
CA VAL A 202 -14.22 16.85 6.39
C VAL A 202 -15.23 15.97 5.63
N ALA A 203 -15.43 14.74 6.05
CA ALA A 203 -16.43 13.85 5.44
C ALA A 203 -17.85 14.45 5.49
N LEU A 204 -18.18 15.31 6.45
CA LEU A 204 -19.48 16.00 6.52
C LEU A 204 -19.74 16.91 5.30
N ALA A 205 -18.71 17.46 4.68
CA ALA A 205 -18.80 18.31 3.50
C ALA A 205 -18.90 17.50 2.19
N LEU A 206 -18.64 16.20 2.21
CA LEU A 206 -18.77 15.34 1.04
C LEU A 206 -20.24 15.08 0.67
N PRO A 207 -20.56 14.81 -0.58
CA PRO A 207 -21.93 14.53 -0.98
C PRO A 207 -22.40 13.20 -0.38
N ARG A 208 -23.68 13.13 -0.02
CA ARG A 208 -24.34 11.87 0.30
C ARG A 208 -24.44 11.05 -0.95
N GLY A 209 -23.92 9.82 -0.92
CA GLY A 209 -24.14 8.85 -1.99
C GLY A 209 -25.54 8.24 -1.89
N GLU A 210 -26.06 7.79 -3.02
CA GLU A 210 -27.25 6.93 -3.01
C GLU A 210 -26.93 5.66 -2.22
N LYS A 211 -27.92 5.18 -1.44
CA LYS A 211 -27.79 3.87 -0.80
C LYS A 211 -27.63 2.83 -1.90
N PRO A 212 -26.54 2.08 -1.94
CA PRO A 212 -26.39 1.06 -2.96
C PRO A 212 -27.55 0.06 -2.84
N VAL A 213 -28.17 -0.24 -3.98
CA VAL A 213 -29.07 -1.38 -4.06
C VAL A 213 -28.19 -2.60 -3.82
N VAL A 214 -28.42 -3.30 -2.71
CA VAL A 214 -27.70 -4.52 -2.37
C VAL A 214 -28.09 -5.57 -3.42
N GLU A 215 -27.36 -5.61 -4.52
CA GLU A 215 -27.47 -6.73 -5.45
C GLU A 215 -27.02 -7.98 -4.70
N ARG A 216 -27.93 -8.95 -4.61
CA ARG A 216 -27.68 -10.27 -4.02
C ARG A 216 -26.49 -10.91 -4.72
N GLY A 217 -25.29 -10.82 -4.16
CA GLY A 217 -24.15 -11.46 -4.79
C GLY A 217 -22.77 -10.98 -4.35
N PHE A 218 -22.64 -10.41 -3.14
CA PHE A 218 -21.32 -9.99 -2.64
C PHE A 218 -20.28 -11.12 -2.71
N LEU A 219 -20.59 -12.32 -2.23
CA LEU A 219 -19.70 -13.49 -2.34
C LEU A 219 -19.38 -13.80 -3.82
N ARG A 220 -20.38 -13.61 -4.71
CA ARG A 220 -20.18 -13.74 -6.15
C ARG A 220 -19.24 -12.67 -6.70
N MET A 221 -19.39 -11.43 -6.24
CA MET A 221 -18.54 -10.31 -6.62
C MET A 221 -17.08 -10.50 -6.14
N GLN A 222 -16.89 -11.03 -4.93
CA GLN A 222 -15.56 -11.41 -4.40
C GLN A 222 -14.96 -12.59 -5.17
N ALA A 223 -15.76 -13.60 -5.48
CA ALA A 223 -15.33 -14.72 -6.30
C ALA A 223 -14.94 -14.28 -7.73
N GLU A 224 -15.64 -13.30 -8.31
CA GLU A 224 -15.29 -12.68 -9.58
C GLU A 224 -13.98 -11.88 -9.49
N GLY A 225 -13.77 -11.11 -8.42
CA GLY A 225 -12.52 -10.42 -8.13
C GLY A 225 -11.34 -11.39 -8.04
N PHE A 226 -11.48 -12.46 -7.29
CA PHE A 226 -10.45 -13.50 -7.16
C PHE A 226 -10.23 -14.27 -8.48
N ARG A 227 -11.30 -14.54 -9.23
CA ARG A 227 -11.20 -15.17 -10.55
C ARG A 227 -10.50 -14.26 -11.55
N SER A 228 -10.81 -12.97 -11.53
CA SER A 228 -10.13 -11.97 -12.36
C SER A 228 -8.66 -11.83 -11.98
N PHE A 229 -8.34 -11.76 -10.68
CA PHE A 229 -6.98 -11.77 -10.16
C PHE A 229 -6.17 -12.95 -10.71
N ARG A 230 -6.72 -14.18 -10.66
CA ARG A 230 -6.02 -15.37 -11.16
C ARG A 230 -5.81 -15.37 -12.67
N ARG A 231 -6.67 -14.71 -13.44
CA ARG A 231 -6.64 -14.68 -14.92
C ARG A 231 -5.68 -13.63 -15.48
N ILE A 232 -5.39 -12.58 -14.75
CA ILE A 232 -4.50 -11.51 -15.24
C ILE A 232 -3.06 -11.97 -15.16
N LYS A 233 -2.41 -12.13 -16.34
CA LYS A 233 -1.03 -12.64 -16.44
C LYS A 233 -0.07 -11.74 -15.64
N GLY A 234 0.70 -12.35 -14.75
CA GLY A 234 1.74 -11.69 -13.98
C GLY A 234 1.29 -11.11 -12.65
N VAL A 235 0.00 -10.76 -12.47
CA VAL A 235 -0.52 -10.17 -11.23
C VAL A 235 -0.48 -11.16 -10.05
N PRO A 236 -0.95 -12.41 -10.15
CA PRO A 236 -0.85 -13.36 -9.03
C PRO A 236 0.59 -13.60 -8.59
N ARG A 237 1.50 -13.63 -9.55
CA ARG A 237 2.92 -13.85 -9.29
C ARG A 237 3.57 -12.63 -8.63
N LEU A 238 3.30 -11.41 -9.12
CA LEU A 238 3.75 -10.19 -8.45
C LEU A 238 3.25 -10.17 -7.00
N THR A 239 1.98 -10.54 -6.78
CA THR A 239 1.40 -10.62 -5.44
C THR A 239 2.14 -11.63 -4.56
N LEU A 240 2.39 -12.83 -5.07
CA LEU A 240 3.14 -13.86 -4.34
C LEU A 240 4.53 -13.37 -3.94
N VAL A 241 5.28 -12.78 -4.89
CA VAL A 241 6.63 -12.28 -4.63
C VAL A 241 6.62 -11.16 -3.60
N LEU A 242 5.69 -10.22 -3.71
CA LEU A 242 5.52 -9.14 -2.73
C LEU A 242 5.09 -9.68 -1.35
N SER A 243 4.23 -10.69 -1.29
CA SER A 243 3.81 -11.32 -0.03
C SER A 243 4.98 -12.05 0.65
N VAL A 244 5.77 -12.79 -0.11
CA VAL A 244 6.97 -13.46 0.39
C VAL A 244 8.00 -12.44 0.87
N TYR A 245 8.23 -11.37 0.13
CA TYR A 245 9.08 -10.27 0.54
C TYR A 245 8.62 -9.66 1.86
N ASN A 246 7.35 -9.28 1.95
CA ASN A 246 6.79 -8.66 3.16
C ASN A 246 6.76 -9.61 4.36
N LEU A 247 6.71 -10.92 4.15
CA LEU A 247 6.78 -11.91 5.24
C LEU A 247 8.08 -11.80 6.06
N GLY A 248 9.19 -11.42 5.45
CA GLY A 248 10.47 -11.24 6.15
C GLY A 248 10.86 -9.78 6.34
N ALA A 249 10.55 -8.89 5.40
CA ALA A 249 10.99 -7.49 5.44
C ALA A 249 9.97 -6.53 6.05
N GLY A 250 8.68 -6.91 6.10
CA GLY A 250 7.60 -5.99 6.47
C GLY A 250 7.68 -5.38 7.87
N ALA A 251 8.33 -6.04 8.83
CA ALA A 251 8.51 -5.51 10.18
C ALA A 251 9.93 -4.99 10.47
N VAL A 252 10.83 -4.95 9.48
CA VAL A 252 12.20 -4.45 9.66
C VAL A 252 12.24 -3.04 10.27
N PRO A 253 11.40 -2.07 9.85
CA PRO A 253 11.38 -0.76 10.50
C PRO A 253 11.13 -0.82 12.01
N THR A 254 10.22 -1.70 12.45
CA THR A 254 9.93 -1.90 13.88
C THR A 254 11.10 -2.56 14.60
N VAL A 255 11.76 -3.54 13.98
CA VAL A 255 12.95 -4.18 14.56
C VAL A 255 14.07 -3.15 14.74
N ILE A 256 14.34 -2.32 13.75
CA ILE A 256 15.33 -1.22 13.84
C ILE A 256 14.98 -0.26 14.98
N LEU A 257 13.71 0.13 15.10
CA LEU A 257 13.22 0.99 16.17
C LEU A 257 13.50 0.35 17.55
N VAL A 258 13.16 -0.92 17.71
CA VAL A 258 13.37 -1.66 18.96
C VAL A 258 14.86 -1.83 19.30
N LEU A 259 15.70 -2.09 18.29
CA LEU A 259 17.15 -2.17 18.47
C LEU A 259 17.75 -0.84 18.88
N ALA A 260 17.38 0.23 18.20
CA ALA A 260 17.90 1.57 18.49
C ALA A 260 17.53 2.04 19.88
N ALA A 261 16.29 1.85 20.30
CA ALA A 261 15.82 2.24 21.63
C ALA A 261 16.28 1.31 22.74
N GLY A 262 16.22 0.00 22.51
CA GLY A 262 16.49 -1.01 23.54
C GLY A 262 17.95 -1.45 23.58
N THR A 263 18.44 -2.09 22.50
CA THR A 263 19.76 -2.72 22.49
C THR A 263 20.90 -1.70 22.40
N TRP A 264 20.74 -0.67 21.55
CA TRP A 264 21.76 0.38 21.37
C TRP A 264 21.64 1.50 22.40
N GLY A 265 20.51 1.57 23.13
CA GLY A 265 20.30 2.59 24.18
C GLY A 265 20.24 4.02 23.66
N TRP A 266 19.85 4.20 22.39
CA TRP A 266 19.79 5.52 21.77
C TRP A 266 18.62 6.33 22.30
N SER A 267 18.84 7.64 22.48
CA SER A 267 17.76 8.56 22.87
C SER A 267 16.67 8.64 21.79
N SER A 268 15.47 9.07 22.18
CA SER A 268 14.34 9.26 21.26
C SER A 268 14.68 10.15 20.06
N GLY A 269 15.53 11.16 20.26
CA GLY A 269 16.01 12.01 19.17
C GLY A 269 16.83 11.24 18.12
N TRP A 270 17.74 10.39 18.53
CA TRP A 270 18.54 9.56 17.62
C TRP A 270 17.68 8.50 16.92
N VAL A 271 16.72 7.91 17.63
CA VAL A 271 15.74 7.00 17.00
C VAL A 271 14.92 7.73 15.93
N GLY A 272 14.48 8.96 16.21
CA GLY A 272 13.83 9.82 15.22
C GLY A 272 14.72 10.07 13.99
N VAL A 273 16.03 10.29 14.18
CA VAL A 273 17.00 10.44 13.07
C VAL A 273 17.06 9.16 12.23
N VAL A 274 17.14 7.97 12.84
CA VAL A 274 17.15 6.70 12.11
C VAL A 274 15.88 6.53 11.27
N LEU A 275 14.71 6.79 11.85
CA LEU A 275 13.45 6.72 11.13
C LEU A 275 13.39 7.74 9.98
N ALA A 276 13.89 8.96 10.22
CA ALA A 276 14.00 9.98 9.19
C ALA A 276 14.95 9.57 8.05
N THR A 277 16.07 8.89 8.33
CA THR A 277 16.95 8.35 7.27
C THR A 277 16.25 7.27 6.44
N GLY A 278 15.46 6.39 7.07
CA GLY A 278 14.63 5.42 6.37
C GLY A 278 13.60 6.09 5.46
N ALA A 279 12.91 7.12 5.97
CA ALA A 279 11.95 7.90 5.19
C ALA A 279 12.60 8.64 4.02
N ALA A 280 13.77 9.27 4.24
CA ALA A 280 14.56 9.90 3.19
C ALA A 280 14.99 8.86 2.12
N GLY A 281 15.39 7.67 2.56
CA GLY A 281 15.66 6.53 1.68
C GLY A 281 14.45 6.18 0.82
N SER A 282 13.28 6.00 1.43
CA SER A 282 12.03 5.69 0.71
C SER A 282 11.65 6.77 -0.30
N ALA A 283 11.74 8.04 0.08
CA ALA A 283 11.48 9.17 -0.82
C ALA A 283 12.46 9.19 -2.01
N LEU A 284 13.76 8.99 -1.74
CA LEU A 284 14.79 8.90 -2.78
C LEU A 284 14.54 7.71 -3.70
N GLY A 285 14.23 6.54 -3.14
CA GLY A 285 13.90 5.35 -3.90
C GLY A 285 12.67 5.53 -4.78
N SER A 286 11.62 6.16 -4.26
CA SER A 286 10.40 6.48 -5.03
C SER A 286 10.70 7.44 -6.18
N TRP A 287 11.53 8.46 -5.93
CA TRP A 287 11.96 9.39 -6.96
C TRP A 287 12.81 8.71 -8.05
N LEU A 288 13.75 7.83 -7.66
CA LEU A 288 14.56 7.02 -8.57
C LEU A 288 13.71 5.98 -9.31
N GLY A 289 12.73 5.39 -8.67
CA GLY A 289 11.84 4.36 -9.23
C GLY A 289 11.17 4.78 -10.53
N GLY A 290 10.80 6.06 -10.65
CA GLY A 290 10.24 6.62 -11.86
C GLY A 290 11.28 6.97 -12.94
N ARG A 291 12.56 7.11 -12.59
CA ARG A 291 13.62 7.65 -13.46
C ARG A 291 14.68 6.64 -13.87
N VAL A 292 15.12 5.82 -12.92
CA VAL A 292 16.17 4.84 -13.18
C VAL A 292 15.67 3.79 -14.16
N TRP A 293 16.36 3.71 -15.30
CA TRP A 293 16.00 2.82 -16.40
C TRP A 293 14.54 3.00 -16.86
N ALA A 294 14.07 4.23 -16.98
CA ALA A 294 12.70 4.54 -17.39
C ALA A 294 12.31 3.83 -18.72
N ASN A 295 13.26 3.65 -19.63
CA ASN A 295 13.07 2.93 -20.90
C ASN A 295 13.09 1.40 -20.77
N ALA A 296 13.48 0.85 -19.59
CA ALA A 296 13.48 -0.58 -19.38
C ALA A 296 12.06 -1.08 -19.04
N PRO A 297 11.72 -2.33 -19.45
CA PRO A 297 10.45 -2.94 -19.04
C PRO A 297 10.29 -2.94 -17.52
N SER A 298 9.05 -2.67 -17.05
CA SER A 298 8.74 -2.59 -15.61
C SER A 298 9.15 -3.86 -14.85
N GLU A 299 9.08 -5.04 -15.50
CA GLU A 299 9.54 -6.28 -14.90
C GLU A 299 11.06 -6.30 -14.59
N ARG A 300 11.88 -5.61 -15.40
CA ARG A 300 13.32 -5.50 -15.13
C ARG A 300 13.57 -4.59 -13.94
N ARG A 301 12.86 -3.49 -13.89
CA ARG A 301 12.96 -2.48 -12.82
C ARG A 301 12.52 -3.06 -11.48
N ILE A 302 11.41 -3.80 -11.45
CA ILE A 302 10.95 -4.54 -10.27
C ILE A 302 12.04 -5.50 -9.77
N GLY A 303 12.64 -6.29 -10.66
CA GLY A 303 13.72 -7.21 -10.30
C GLY A 303 14.97 -6.51 -9.73
N LEU A 304 15.30 -5.32 -10.25
CA LEU A 304 16.38 -4.49 -9.71
C LEU A 304 16.11 -4.08 -8.27
N TRP A 305 14.89 -3.57 -8.00
CA TRP A 305 14.53 -3.11 -6.66
C TRP A 305 14.49 -4.26 -5.64
N PHE A 306 14.04 -5.45 -6.03
CA PHE A 306 14.19 -6.63 -5.18
C PHE A 306 15.66 -6.97 -4.90
N ALA A 307 16.54 -6.84 -5.90
CA ALA A 307 17.97 -7.06 -5.70
C ALA A 307 18.59 -6.02 -4.77
N VAL A 308 18.21 -4.73 -4.91
CA VAL A 308 18.63 -3.67 -3.98
C VAL A 308 18.19 -3.99 -2.54
N CYS A 309 16.93 -4.41 -2.33
CA CYS A 309 16.44 -4.80 -1.03
C CYS A 309 17.22 -6.00 -0.46
N ALA A 310 17.50 -7.02 -1.28
CA ALA A 310 18.26 -8.19 -0.82
C ALA A 310 19.69 -7.83 -0.42
N VAL A 311 20.38 -6.97 -1.20
CA VAL A 311 21.71 -6.47 -0.86
C VAL A 311 21.67 -5.61 0.41
N ALA A 312 20.66 -4.75 0.57
CA ALA A 312 20.47 -3.97 1.78
C ALA A 312 20.27 -4.84 3.01
N CYS A 313 19.53 -5.96 2.89
CA CYS A 313 19.37 -6.93 3.98
C CYS A 313 20.70 -7.57 4.41
N VAL A 314 21.69 -7.72 3.53
CA VAL A 314 23.04 -8.19 3.92
C VAL A 314 23.70 -7.18 4.85
N ALA A 315 23.55 -5.88 4.61
CA ALA A 315 24.12 -4.85 5.49
C ALA A 315 23.46 -4.85 6.89
N LEU A 316 22.19 -5.27 7.01
CA LEU A 316 21.52 -5.39 8.32
C LEU A 316 22.12 -6.49 9.19
N LEU A 317 22.85 -7.46 8.63
CA LEU A 317 23.52 -8.52 9.38
C LEU A 317 24.82 -8.04 10.07
N ALA A 318 25.30 -6.85 9.73
CA ALA A 318 26.55 -6.34 10.25
C ALA A 318 26.49 -6.09 11.76
N PRO A 319 27.62 -6.26 12.48
CA PRO A 319 27.68 -5.98 13.92
C PRO A 319 27.73 -4.46 14.23
N TRP A 320 28.02 -3.64 13.22
CA TRP A 320 28.21 -2.18 13.39
C TRP A 320 26.89 -1.44 13.18
N GLU A 321 26.45 -0.68 14.15
CA GLU A 321 25.20 0.09 14.14
C GLU A 321 25.09 1.01 12.91
N ALA A 322 26.17 1.72 12.56
CA ALA A 322 26.20 2.60 11.40
C ALA A 322 25.93 1.86 10.09
N VAL A 323 26.46 0.63 9.93
CA VAL A 323 26.22 -0.19 8.73
C VAL A 323 24.78 -0.67 8.68
N VAL A 324 24.22 -1.04 9.84
CA VAL A 324 22.80 -1.42 9.95
C VAL A 324 21.89 -0.25 9.57
N VAL A 325 22.16 0.96 10.05
CA VAL A 325 21.38 2.17 9.70
C VAL A 325 21.49 2.48 8.20
N LEU A 326 22.68 2.38 7.61
CA LEU A 326 22.86 2.55 6.16
C LEU A 326 22.12 1.47 5.37
N GLY A 327 22.19 0.22 5.85
CA GLY A 327 21.41 -0.91 5.29
C GLY A 327 19.89 -0.65 5.34
N PHE A 328 19.41 -0.12 6.45
CA PHE A 328 18.01 0.27 6.61
C PHE A 328 17.60 1.37 5.63
N CYS A 329 18.40 2.42 5.50
CA CYS A 329 18.18 3.49 4.52
C CYS A 329 18.12 2.93 3.08
N ALA A 330 19.05 2.04 2.72
CA ALA A 330 19.10 1.40 1.42
C ALA A 330 17.89 0.45 1.18
N LEU A 331 17.47 -0.27 2.21
CA LEU A 331 16.27 -1.12 2.17
C LEU A 331 15.02 -0.27 1.88
N MET A 332 14.84 0.81 2.62
CA MET A 332 13.73 1.74 2.42
C MET A 332 13.76 2.38 1.02
N ALA A 333 14.96 2.69 0.50
CA ALA A 333 15.11 3.17 -0.87
C ALA A 333 14.69 2.09 -1.90
N GLY A 334 15.07 0.85 -1.67
CA GLY A 334 14.62 -0.28 -2.48
C GLY A 334 13.10 -0.44 -2.48
N GLU A 335 12.46 -0.32 -1.31
CA GLU A 335 11.01 -0.39 -1.16
C GLU A 335 10.29 0.78 -1.84
N GLY A 336 10.79 2.00 -1.70
CA GLY A 336 10.24 3.17 -2.39
C GLY A 336 10.25 2.99 -3.91
N GLY A 337 11.38 2.57 -4.48
CA GLY A 337 11.51 2.30 -5.90
C GLY A 337 10.64 1.13 -6.38
N MET A 338 10.54 0.08 -5.58
CA MET A 338 9.67 -1.07 -5.82
C MET A 338 8.19 -0.66 -5.83
N ASN A 339 7.75 0.15 -4.87
CA ASN A 339 6.36 0.62 -4.77
C ASN A 339 5.93 1.39 -6.01
N VAL A 340 6.74 2.34 -6.49
CA VAL A 340 6.45 3.10 -7.72
C VAL A 340 6.39 2.18 -8.93
N THR A 341 7.39 1.29 -9.08
CA THR A 341 7.49 0.43 -10.26
C THR A 341 6.41 -0.64 -10.30
N THR A 342 6.04 -1.20 -9.14
CA THR A 342 4.93 -2.17 -9.05
C THR A 342 3.58 -1.51 -9.23
N SER A 343 3.41 -0.25 -8.83
CA SER A 343 2.20 0.53 -9.08
C SER A 343 2.02 0.80 -10.57
N GLU A 344 3.10 1.20 -11.27
CA GLU A 344 3.09 1.35 -12.73
C GLU A 344 2.75 0.02 -13.43
N TYR A 345 3.35 -1.09 -13.00
CA TYR A 345 3.05 -2.42 -13.56
C TYR A 345 1.58 -2.79 -13.38
N ARG A 346 1.02 -2.59 -12.17
CA ARG A 346 -0.40 -2.86 -11.88
C ARG A 346 -1.32 -2.01 -12.73
N PHE A 347 -1.04 -0.71 -12.84
CA PHE A 347 -1.82 0.21 -13.65
C PHE A 347 -1.92 -0.23 -15.12
N ARG A 348 -0.82 -0.72 -15.69
CA ARG A 348 -0.79 -1.22 -17.08
C ARG A 348 -1.40 -2.62 -17.26
N ALA A 349 -1.28 -3.49 -16.24
CA ALA A 349 -1.67 -4.89 -16.36
C ALA A 349 -3.13 -5.15 -16.00
N ILE A 350 -3.73 -4.34 -15.11
CA ILE A 350 -5.06 -4.58 -14.56
C ILE A 350 -6.08 -3.70 -15.30
N PRO A 351 -7.09 -4.30 -15.98
CA PRO A 351 -8.15 -3.53 -16.60
C PRO A 351 -8.93 -2.70 -15.57
N GLU A 352 -9.27 -1.46 -15.92
CA GLU A 352 -9.92 -0.48 -15.05
C GLU A 352 -11.20 -1.02 -14.39
N LYS A 353 -12.04 -1.75 -15.14
CA LYS A 353 -13.32 -2.32 -14.67
C LYS A 353 -13.19 -3.28 -13.47
N VAL A 354 -12.02 -3.90 -13.27
CA VAL A 354 -11.78 -4.89 -12.21
C VAL A 354 -10.66 -4.44 -11.25
N SER A 355 -10.06 -3.27 -11.48
CA SER A 355 -8.89 -2.78 -10.77
C SER A 355 -9.10 -2.76 -9.26
N GLY A 356 -10.20 -2.22 -8.77
CA GLY A 356 -10.50 -2.17 -7.34
C GLY A 356 -10.51 -3.54 -6.67
N ARG A 357 -11.24 -4.50 -7.28
CA ARG A 357 -11.39 -5.86 -6.73
C ARG A 357 -10.07 -6.63 -6.75
N VAL A 358 -9.30 -6.50 -7.82
CA VAL A 358 -8.00 -7.17 -7.96
C VAL A 358 -6.99 -6.59 -6.97
N ASN A 359 -6.92 -5.26 -6.84
CA ASN A 359 -6.04 -4.61 -5.88
C ASN A 359 -6.41 -4.93 -4.42
N ALA A 360 -7.71 -5.07 -4.08
CA ALA A 360 -8.14 -5.50 -2.76
C ALA A 360 -7.61 -6.92 -2.43
N VAL A 361 -7.72 -7.86 -3.38
CA VAL A 361 -7.16 -9.22 -3.24
C VAL A 361 -5.63 -9.16 -3.06
N MET A 362 -4.93 -8.39 -3.90
CA MET A 362 -3.48 -8.21 -3.77
C MET A 362 -3.08 -7.66 -2.40
N ARG A 363 -3.77 -6.61 -1.95
CA ARG A 363 -3.51 -5.94 -0.67
C ARG A 363 -3.70 -6.91 0.50
N ALA A 364 -4.74 -7.75 0.48
CA ALA A 364 -4.98 -8.77 1.50
C ALA A 364 -3.79 -9.74 1.64
N PHE A 365 -3.24 -10.23 0.53
CA PHE A 365 -2.09 -11.13 0.55
C PHE A 365 -0.80 -10.42 0.97
N ILE A 366 -0.52 -9.23 0.43
CA ILE A 366 0.72 -8.48 0.67
C ILE A 366 0.78 -8.03 2.13
N LEU A 367 -0.28 -7.43 2.66
CA LEU A 367 -0.32 -6.96 4.05
C LEU A 367 -0.55 -8.10 5.05
N GLY A 368 -1.18 -9.20 4.64
CA GLY A 368 -1.18 -10.44 5.40
C GLY A 368 0.24 -10.97 5.64
N GLY A 369 1.12 -10.89 4.63
CA GLY A 369 2.55 -11.18 4.78
C GLY A 369 3.23 -10.25 5.80
N ALA A 370 2.94 -8.95 5.77
CA ALA A 370 3.47 -7.99 6.73
C ALA A 370 2.97 -8.24 8.18
N ALA A 371 1.69 -8.62 8.34
CA ALA A 371 1.15 -9.00 9.64
C ALA A 371 1.89 -10.21 10.25
N LEU A 372 2.11 -11.25 9.44
CA LEU A 372 2.88 -12.42 9.85
C LEU A 372 4.36 -12.06 10.11
N SER A 373 4.94 -11.14 9.32
CA SER A 373 6.29 -10.63 9.56
C SER A 373 6.45 -10.05 10.97
N SER A 374 5.46 -9.28 11.43
CA SER A 374 5.50 -8.68 12.76
C SER A 374 5.53 -9.72 13.88
N LEU A 375 4.86 -10.87 13.70
CA LEU A 375 4.93 -11.99 14.63
C LEU A 375 6.30 -12.65 14.61
N LEU A 376 6.83 -12.95 13.42
CA LEU A 376 8.12 -13.62 13.25
C LEU A 376 9.29 -12.75 13.75
N LEU A 377 9.33 -11.48 13.36
CA LEU A 377 10.40 -10.56 13.73
C LEU A 377 10.24 -10.06 15.16
N GLY A 378 9.01 -10.00 15.70
CA GLY A 378 8.80 -9.72 17.12
C GLY A 378 9.50 -10.74 18.03
N TRP A 379 9.50 -12.02 17.64
CA TRP A 379 10.28 -13.04 18.31
C TRP A 379 11.78 -12.89 18.02
N SER A 380 12.17 -12.60 16.78
CA SER A 380 13.59 -12.50 16.39
C SER A 380 14.36 -11.36 17.10
N VAL A 381 13.65 -10.30 17.51
CA VAL A 381 14.25 -9.18 18.28
C VAL A 381 14.87 -9.66 19.59
N THR A 382 14.35 -10.74 20.20
CA THR A 382 14.89 -11.31 21.44
C THR A 382 16.19 -12.09 21.23
N LEU A 383 16.57 -12.36 19.97
CA LEU A 383 17.79 -13.10 19.65
C LEU A 383 19.03 -12.22 19.80
N PRO A 384 20.19 -12.79 20.21
CA PRO A 384 21.36 -11.99 20.59
C PRO A 384 22.08 -11.33 19.41
N GLU A 385 22.01 -11.91 18.21
CA GLU A 385 22.82 -11.49 17.06
C GLU A 385 21.98 -10.92 15.93
N ASN A 386 22.50 -9.87 15.25
CA ASN A 386 21.83 -9.27 14.08
C ASN A 386 21.59 -10.27 12.96
N VAL A 387 22.50 -11.24 12.79
CA VAL A 387 22.33 -12.30 11.79
C VAL A 387 21.03 -13.07 12.01
N LEU A 388 20.75 -13.49 13.25
CA LEU A 388 19.52 -14.21 13.58
C LEU A 388 18.27 -13.31 13.48
N ARG A 389 18.41 -12.04 13.88
CA ARG A 389 17.32 -11.05 13.85
C ARG A 389 16.84 -10.76 12.43
N PHE A 390 17.77 -10.58 11.47
CA PHE A 390 17.46 -10.17 10.10
C PHE A 390 17.54 -11.28 9.06
N ALA A 391 17.92 -12.51 9.45
CA ALA A 391 17.95 -13.65 8.54
C ALA A 391 16.59 -13.87 7.81
N PRO A 392 15.42 -13.77 8.45
CA PRO A 392 14.15 -13.89 7.75
C PRO A 392 13.98 -12.85 6.63
N ALA A 393 14.38 -11.59 6.87
CA ALA A 393 14.30 -10.53 5.87
C ALA A 393 15.23 -10.80 4.68
N LEU A 394 16.46 -11.27 4.93
CA LEU A 394 17.40 -11.64 3.88
C LEU A 394 16.90 -12.82 3.06
N VAL A 395 16.47 -13.90 3.73
CA VAL A 395 16.00 -15.13 3.07
C VAL A 395 14.79 -14.83 2.18
N THR A 396 13.79 -14.12 2.69
CA THR A 396 12.58 -13.81 1.92
C THR A 396 12.86 -12.84 0.77
N SER A 397 13.77 -11.88 0.97
CA SER A 397 14.22 -10.98 -0.10
C SER A 397 14.97 -11.74 -1.20
N ALA A 398 15.87 -12.66 -0.85
CA ALA A 398 16.57 -13.52 -1.80
C ALA A 398 15.60 -14.43 -2.56
N VAL A 399 14.65 -15.05 -1.86
CA VAL A 399 13.61 -15.88 -2.48
C VAL A 399 12.74 -15.04 -3.42
N ALA A 400 12.39 -13.81 -3.05
CA ALA A 400 11.65 -12.89 -3.93
C ALA A 400 12.43 -12.58 -5.21
N VAL A 401 13.74 -12.33 -5.12
CA VAL A 401 14.62 -12.16 -6.29
C VAL A 401 14.60 -13.40 -7.19
N LEU A 402 14.76 -14.58 -6.62
CA LEU A 402 14.80 -15.85 -7.39
C LEU A 402 13.44 -16.15 -8.04
N LEU A 403 12.35 -16.01 -7.30
CA LEU A 403 11.00 -16.17 -7.84
C LEU A 403 10.72 -15.19 -8.97
N TRP A 404 11.19 -13.95 -8.86
CA TRP A 404 11.02 -12.97 -9.91
C TRP A 404 11.93 -13.21 -11.11
N ALA A 405 13.19 -13.63 -10.93
CA ALA A 405 14.15 -13.96 -11.99
C ALA A 405 13.73 -15.18 -12.80
N GLY A 406 13.26 -16.26 -12.17
CA GLY A 406 12.78 -17.47 -12.83
C GLY A 406 11.64 -17.25 -13.85
N VAL A 407 10.97 -16.08 -13.81
CA VAL A 407 9.97 -15.64 -14.80
C VAL A 407 10.59 -15.34 -16.15
N ARG A 408 11.79 -14.77 -16.11
CA ARG A 408 12.45 -14.25 -17.32
C ARG A 408 12.92 -15.38 -18.21
N SER A 409 13.50 -16.42 -17.59
CA SER A 409 13.97 -17.60 -18.30
C SER A 409 12.83 -18.34 -19.00
N ALA A 410 11.68 -18.52 -18.33
CA ALA A 410 10.51 -19.18 -18.90
C ALA A 410 9.86 -18.37 -20.05
N ARG A 411 9.86 -17.03 -20.01
CA ARG A 411 9.34 -16.19 -21.10
C ARG A 411 10.32 -16.09 -22.27
N GLY A 412 11.63 -16.09 -22.00
CA GLY A 412 12.68 -16.12 -23.02
C GLY A 412 12.63 -17.43 -23.81
N ALA A 413 12.53 -18.56 -23.13
CA ALA A 413 12.39 -19.88 -23.75
C ALA A 413 11.09 -20.01 -24.59
N SER A 414 9.97 -19.45 -24.10
CA SER A 414 8.69 -19.47 -24.86
C SER A 414 8.69 -18.52 -26.07
N ARG A 415 9.50 -17.48 -26.11
CA ARG A 415 9.67 -16.62 -27.30
C ARG A 415 10.65 -17.27 -28.30
N ALA A 416 11.76 -17.83 -27.85
CA ALA A 416 12.70 -18.53 -28.69
C ALA A 416 12.09 -19.78 -29.37
N GLY A 417 11.17 -20.48 -28.69
CA GLY A 417 10.43 -21.61 -29.25
C GLY A 417 9.26 -21.23 -30.19
N ARG A 418 8.97 -19.95 -30.39
CA ARG A 418 7.93 -19.43 -31.30
C ARG A 418 8.49 -18.74 -32.55
N GLU A 419 9.80 -18.56 -32.64
CA GLU A 419 10.46 -18.21 -33.90
C GLU A 419 10.59 -19.47 -34.72
N VAL A 420 9.47 -19.96 -35.25
CA VAL A 420 9.44 -20.91 -36.36
C VAL A 420 10.00 -20.14 -37.56
N PRO A 421 11.01 -20.68 -38.29
CA PRO A 421 11.52 -20.04 -39.50
C PRO A 421 10.35 -19.81 -40.45
N GLY A 422 10.17 -18.56 -40.87
CA GLY A 422 9.14 -18.22 -41.83
C GLY A 422 9.33 -18.96 -43.15
N PRO A 423 8.25 -19.26 -43.90
CA PRO A 423 8.30 -20.08 -45.15
C PRO A 423 8.91 -19.35 -46.35
N ALA A 424 9.86 -18.44 -46.13
CA ALA A 424 10.46 -17.62 -47.18
C ALA A 424 11.82 -18.14 -47.75
N GLN A 425 12.39 -19.22 -47.20
CA GLN A 425 13.64 -19.79 -47.73
C GLN A 425 13.46 -21.06 -48.58
N GLY A 426 12.28 -21.67 -48.55
CA GLY A 426 12.01 -22.86 -49.41
C GLY A 426 11.56 -22.56 -50.83
N ALA A 427 11.32 -21.30 -51.18
CA ALA A 427 10.82 -20.92 -52.51
C ALA A 427 11.92 -20.48 -53.50
N GLN A 428 13.15 -20.27 -53.04
CA GLN A 428 14.28 -19.93 -53.93
C GLN A 428 15.07 -21.11 -54.46
N GLU A 429 15.09 -22.22 -53.70
CA GLU A 429 15.77 -23.46 -54.18
C GLU A 429 14.95 -24.30 -55.16
N ALA A 430 13.66 -24.02 -55.33
CA ALA A 430 12.80 -24.72 -56.30
C ALA A 430 12.71 -24.02 -57.68
N GLN A 431 13.44 -22.91 -57.89
CA GLN A 431 13.50 -22.19 -59.17
C GLN A 431 14.85 -22.33 -59.87
N GLU A 432 15.84 -22.99 -59.25
CA GLU A 432 17.17 -23.26 -59.85
C GLU A 432 17.48 -24.77 -60.09
N ALA A 433 16.45 -25.64 -60.00
CA ALA A 433 16.58 -27.05 -60.40
C ALA A 433 15.64 -27.33 -61.65
#